data_6ff6437115f7e61bcb0b2a9ef20cec9a
#
_entry.id   6ff6437115f7e61bcb0b2a9ef20cec9a
#
_cell.length_a   1.000
_cell.length_b   1.000
_cell.length_c   1.000
_cell.angle_alpha   90.00
_cell.angle_beta   90.00
_cell.angle_gamma   90.00
#
_symmetry.space_group_name_H-M   'P 1'
#
loop_
_entity.id
_entity.type
_entity.pdbx_description
1 polymer ?
#
loop_
_entity_poly.entity_id
_entity_poly.type
_entity_poly.pdbx_seq_one_letter_code
_entity_poly.pdbx_strand_id
1 'polypeptide(L)'
;DVRILIGTHAVIEDTVNFSSLGFVVIDEQHRFGVAQRARLWSKNIQPPHVLVMTATPIPRTLAMTLYGDLDVSVIDELPPGRKPITTIHQFDNRRESLYRSVHKQIAEGRQVYIVYPLIKESEKIDLKNLEEGYLQICEEFPDCKVCKVHGKMKPAEKDGQMQLFVSGEAQIMVATTVIEVG
;
A
#
# COMPACT_ATOMS: atom_id res chain seq x y z
N ASP A 1 31.58 -10.66 5.84
CA ASP A 1 31.19 -10.35 4.46
C ASP A 1 29.68 -10.41 4.30
N VAL A 2 29.05 -9.28 3.99
CA VAL A 2 27.62 -9.19 3.70
C VAL A 2 27.42 -9.56 2.23
N ARG A 3 26.64 -10.62 1.95
CA ARG A 3 26.36 -11.08 0.59
C ARG A 3 25.00 -10.61 0.06
N ILE A 4 24.07 -10.33 0.96
CA ILE A 4 22.72 -9.84 0.63
C ILE A 4 22.50 -8.60 1.49
N LEU A 5 22.11 -7.51 0.83
CA LEU A 5 21.71 -6.26 1.48
C LEU A 5 20.25 -5.98 1.13
N ILE A 6 19.41 -5.82 2.15
CA ILE A 6 17.98 -5.48 2.00
C ILE A 6 17.78 -4.12 2.63
N GLY A 7 17.13 -3.21 1.93
CA GLY A 7 16.86 -1.88 2.43
C GLY A 7 15.92 -1.09 1.54
N THR A 8 15.67 0.13 1.93
CA THR A 8 14.88 1.12 1.17
C THR A 8 15.80 1.89 0.24
N HIS A 9 15.37 3.07 -0.21
CA HIS A 9 16.16 4.00 -1.05
C HIS A 9 17.56 4.28 -0.50
N ALA A 10 17.78 4.15 0.80
CA ALA A 10 19.08 4.39 1.43
C ALA A 10 20.20 3.49 0.88
N VAL A 11 19.89 2.31 0.35
CA VAL A 11 20.90 1.41 -0.24
C VAL A 11 21.45 1.92 -1.60
N ILE A 12 20.78 2.91 -2.19
CA ILE A 12 21.18 3.51 -3.47
C ILE A 12 22.09 4.74 -3.25
N GLU A 13 22.13 5.28 -2.05
CA GLU A 13 22.94 6.46 -1.72
C GLU A 13 24.43 6.24 -2.01
N ASP A 14 25.13 7.32 -2.35
CA ASP A 14 26.53 7.25 -2.79
C ASP A 14 27.50 6.73 -1.72
N THR A 15 27.09 6.77 -0.46
CA THR A 15 27.84 6.22 0.67
C THR A 15 27.87 4.69 0.71
N VAL A 16 26.91 4.04 0.02
CA VAL A 16 26.83 2.56 -0.05
C VAL A 16 27.60 2.08 -1.28
N ASN A 17 28.70 1.40 -1.06
CA ASN A 17 29.53 0.84 -2.12
C ASN A 17 29.51 -0.69 -2.07
N PHE A 18 29.43 -1.30 -3.23
CA PHE A 18 29.47 -2.74 -3.42
C PHE A 18 30.82 -3.13 -4.03
N SER A 19 31.44 -4.19 -3.52
CA SER A 19 32.67 -4.73 -4.09
C SER A 19 32.42 -5.42 -5.45
N SER A 20 31.25 -6.08 -5.58
CA SER A 20 30.82 -6.74 -6.81
C SER A 20 29.32 -7.01 -6.72
N LEU A 21 28.52 -6.09 -7.25
CA LEU A 21 27.06 -6.20 -7.28
C LEU A 21 26.66 -7.05 -8.50
N GLY A 22 26.19 -8.27 -8.26
CA GLY A 22 25.81 -9.20 -9.33
C GLY A 22 24.33 -9.20 -9.65
N PHE A 23 23.45 -8.97 -8.66
CA PHE A 23 22.00 -9.03 -8.83
C PHE A 23 21.29 -7.98 -7.98
N VAL A 24 20.27 -7.36 -8.56
CA VAL A 24 19.44 -6.35 -7.92
C VAL A 24 17.97 -6.72 -8.09
N VAL A 25 17.21 -6.66 -7.00
CA VAL A 25 15.75 -6.80 -7.02
C VAL A 25 15.14 -5.46 -6.59
N ILE A 26 14.27 -4.91 -7.40
CA ILE A 26 13.53 -3.67 -7.14
C ILE A 26 12.05 -4.03 -7.08
N ASP A 27 11.47 -3.89 -5.92
CA ASP A 27 10.03 -4.06 -5.73
C ASP A 27 9.34 -2.70 -5.75
N GLU A 28 8.08 -2.67 -6.22
CA GLU A 28 7.26 -1.46 -6.33
C GLU A 28 8.00 -0.30 -7.02
N GLN A 29 8.50 -0.57 -8.20
CA GLN A 29 9.41 0.34 -8.93
C GLN A 29 8.87 1.76 -9.18
N HIS A 30 7.54 1.98 -9.13
CA HIS A 30 6.95 3.31 -9.29
C HIS A 30 7.47 4.31 -8.24
N ARG A 31 8.04 3.81 -7.14
CA ARG A 31 8.71 4.60 -6.10
C ARG A 31 10.17 4.96 -6.45
N PHE A 32 10.72 4.38 -7.53
CA PHE A 32 12.08 4.62 -7.98
C PHE A 32 12.11 5.43 -9.26
N GLY A 33 12.66 6.65 -9.22
CA GLY A 33 12.89 7.47 -10.40
C GLY A 33 13.95 6.87 -11.36
N VAL A 34 13.89 7.27 -12.63
CA VAL A 34 14.86 6.85 -13.66
C VAL A 34 16.31 7.18 -13.24
N ALA A 35 16.54 8.35 -12.64
CA ALA A 35 17.86 8.77 -12.17
C ALA A 35 18.40 7.88 -11.03
N GLN A 36 17.55 7.38 -10.16
CA GLN A 36 17.95 6.48 -9.07
C GLN A 36 18.39 5.12 -9.59
N ARG A 37 17.72 4.61 -10.63
CA ARG A 37 18.13 3.35 -11.29
C ARG A 37 19.47 3.50 -11.98
N ALA A 38 19.69 4.61 -12.71
CA ALA A 38 20.96 4.87 -13.37
C ALA A 38 22.14 4.90 -12.38
N ARG A 39 21.93 5.39 -11.16
CA ARG A 39 22.96 5.37 -10.10
C ARG A 39 23.34 3.95 -9.68
N LEU A 40 22.41 3.00 -9.62
CA LEU A 40 22.74 1.59 -9.32
C LEU A 40 23.66 0.98 -10.37
N TRP A 41 23.41 1.29 -11.64
CA TRP A 41 24.24 0.78 -12.73
C TRP A 41 25.64 1.39 -12.75
N SER A 42 25.77 2.66 -12.37
CA SER A 42 27.08 3.35 -12.35
C SER A 42 28.00 2.95 -11.17
N LYS A 43 27.45 2.24 -10.17
CA LYS A 43 28.20 1.78 -8.99
C LYS A 43 29.14 0.59 -9.26
N ASN A 44 29.04 -0.03 -10.42
CA ASN A 44 29.85 -1.20 -10.78
C ASN A 44 30.49 -1.06 -12.16
N ILE A 45 31.64 -1.72 -12.32
CA ILE A 45 32.34 -1.81 -13.61
C ILE A 45 31.51 -2.63 -14.62
N GLN A 46 30.84 -3.70 -14.15
CA GLN A 46 29.91 -4.48 -14.95
C GLN A 46 28.48 -4.25 -14.43
N PRO A 47 27.50 -3.99 -15.31
CA PRO A 47 26.11 -3.84 -14.91
C PRO A 47 25.59 -5.12 -14.20
N PRO A 48 24.91 -4.98 -13.06
CA PRO A 48 24.28 -6.13 -12.41
C PRO A 48 23.09 -6.64 -13.20
N HIS A 49 22.69 -7.89 -13.00
CA HIS A 49 21.38 -8.37 -13.42
C HIS A 49 20.30 -7.66 -12.57
N VAL A 50 19.21 -7.22 -13.21
CA VAL A 50 18.17 -6.44 -12.54
C VAL A 50 16.82 -7.12 -12.73
N LEU A 51 16.16 -7.45 -11.64
CA LEU A 51 14.75 -7.86 -11.60
C LEU A 51 13.92 -6.71 -11.07
N VAL A 52 13.00 -6.23 -11.88
CA VAL A 52 12.04 -5.20 -11.48
C VAL A 52 10.66 -5.84 -11.32
N MET A 53 10.04 -5.62 -10.17
CA MET A 53 8.71 -6.14 -9.87
C MET A 53 7.73 -4.99 -9.67
N THR A 54 6.50 -5.18 -10.09
CA THR A 54 5.40 -4.24 -9.83
C THR A 54 4.06 -4.96 -9.83
N ALA A 55 3.18 -4.58 -8.92
CA ALA A 55 1.79 -5.04 -8.90
C ALA A 55 0.89 -4.22 -9.85
N THR A 56 1.38 -3.06 -10.33
CA THR A 56 0.63 -2.23 -11.27
C THR A 56 0.75 -2.80 -12.68
N PRO A 57 -0.35 -3.20 -13.34
CA PRO A 57 -0.30 -3.69 -14.72
C PRO A 57 0.24 -2.60 -15.65
N ILE A 58 1.39 -2.87 -16.27
CA ILE A 58 1.96 -1.99 -17.28
C ILE A 58 1.72 -2.64 -18.63
N PRO A 59 1.05 -1.98 -19.61
CA PRO A 59 0.92 -2.53 -20.93
C PRO A 59 2.29 -2.90 -21.51
N ARG A 60 2.39 -4.08 -22.12
CA ARG A 60 3.67 -4.62 -22.64
C ARG A 60 4.39 -3.63 -23.55
N THR A 61 3.64 -2.94 -24.41
CA THR A 61 4.17 -1.91 -25.29
C THR A 61 4.79 -0.73 -24.54
N LEU A 62 4.16 -0.30 -23.44
CA LEU A 62 4.68 0.78 -22.59
C LEU A 62 5.90 0.29 -21.81
N ALA A 63 5.89 -0.96 -21.33
CA ALA A 63 7.04 -1.55 -20.66
C ALA A 63 8.27 -1.60 -21.58
N MET A 64 8.11 -2.03 -22.83
CA MET A 64 9.18 -2.04 -23.83
C MET A 64 9.71 -0.63 -24.14
N THR A 65 8.84 0.37 -24.16
CA THR A 65 9.23 1.77 -24.40
C THR A 65 9.98 2.37 -23.20
N LEU A 66 9.57 2.02 -21.98
CA LEU A 66 10.15 2.59 -20.75
C LEU A 66 11.43 1.88 -20.31
N TYR A 67 11.58 0.59 -20.62
CA TYR A 67 12.65 -0.25 -20.08
C TYR A 67 13.60 -0.80 -21.15
N GLY A 68 13.32 -0.52 -22.43
CA GLY A 68 14.20 -0.88 -23.54
C GLY A 68 14.49 -2.37 -23.61
N ASP A 69 15.66 -2.77 -23.15
CA ASP A 69 16.21 -4.13 -23.30
C ASP A 69 15.78 -5.12 -22.20
N LEU A 70 14.75 -4.82 -21.40
CA LEU A 70 14.25 -5.74 -20.37
C LEU A 70 13.21 -6.71 -20.94
N ASP A 71 13.40 -7.99 -20.68
CA ASP A 71 12.37 -9.00 -20.90
C ASP A 71 11.22 -8.84 -19.90
N VAL A 72 9.99 -9.02 -20.37
CA VAL A 72 8.78 -8.87 -19.55
C VAL A 72 8.15 -10.24 -19.32
N SER A 73 8.04 -10.62 -18.05
CA SER A 73 7.28 -11.77 -17.59
C SER A 73 6.03 -11.31 -16.86
N VAL A 74 4.89 -11.94 -17.13
CA VAL A 74 3.62 -11.62 -16.50
C VAL A 74 3.18 -12.81 -15.66
N ILE A 75 2.84 -12.53 -14.38
CA ILE A 75 2.18 -13.49 -13.48
C ILE A 75 0.68 -13.18 -13.57
N ASP A 76 -0.07 -14.01 -14.29
CA ASP A 76 -1.49 -13.80 -14.58
C ASP A 76 -2.44 -14.72 -13.78
N GLU A 77 -1.86 -15.58 -12.95
CA GLU A 77 -2.60 -16.48 -12.07
C GLU A 77 -2.57 -16.02 -10.62
N LEU A 78 -3.69 -16.23 -9.91
CA LEU A 78 -3.74 -15.99 -8.47
C LEU A 78 -3.03 -17.13 -7.71
N PRO A 79 -2.38 -16.81 -6.57
CA PRO A 79 -1.81 -17.85 -5.71
C PRO A 79 -2.88 -18.88 -5.30
N PRO A 80 -2.50 -20.17 -5.11
CA PRO A 80 -3.43 -21.19 -4.64
C PRO A 80 -4.14 -20.78 -3.36
N GLY A 81 -5.46 -20.97 -3.32
CA GLY A 81 -6.29 -20.66 -2.15
C GLY A 81 -6.75 -19.20 -2.03
N ARG A 82 -6.30 -18.29 -2.90
CA ARG A 82 -6.78 -16.91 -2.89
C ARG A 82 -8.19 -16.84 -3.49
N LYS A 83 -9.13 -16.30 -2.72
CA LYS A 83 -10.51 -16.10 -3.16
C LYS A 83 -10.62 -14.89 -4.08
N PRO A 84 -11.50 -14.92 -5.10
CA PRO A 84 -11.75 -13.76 -5.94
C PRO A 84 -12.31 -12.60 -5.10
N ILE A 85 -11.88 -11.38 -5.44
CA ILE A 85 -12.35 -10.15 -4.80
C ILE A 85 -13.53 -9.61 -5.63
N THR A 86 -14.65 -9.31 -4.96
CA THR A 86 -15.80 -8.67 -5.59
C THR A 86 -15.70 -7.17 -5.37
N THR A 87 -15.56 -6.40 -6.46
CA THR A 87 -15.56 -4.94 -6.43
C THR A 87 -16.93 -4.42 -6.84
N ILE A 88 -17.52 -3.55 -6.01
CA ILE A 88 -18.85 -2.96 -6.25
C ILE A 88 -18.71 -1.44 -6.20
N HIS A 89 -19.18 -0.76 -7.25
CA HIS A 89 -19.32 0.70 -7.26
C HIS A 89 -20.75 1.07 -6.86
N GLN A 90 -20.87 2.02 -5.92
CA GLN A 90 -22.17 2.57 -5.49
C GLN A 90 -22.08 4.09 -5.39
N PHE A 91 -23.22 4.75 -5.65
CA PHE A 91 -23.37 6.20 -5.45
C PHE A 91 -23.79 6.51 -4.01
N ASP A 92 -23.55 7.73 -3.55
CA ASP A 92 -23.83 8.19 -2.19
C ASP A 92 -25.29 7.98 -1.73
N ASN A 93 -26.24 8.02 -2.64
CA ASN A 93 -27.66 7.77 -2.34
C ASN A 93 -27.96 6.32 -1.92
N ARG A 94 -26.97 5.42 -1.98
CA ARG A 94 -27.06 4.02 -1.54
C ARG A 94 -26.24 3.71 -0.29
N ARG A 95 -25.87 4.71 0.48
CA ARG A 95 -25.05 4.57 1.68
C ARG A 95 -25.66 3.62 2.73
N GLU A 96 -26.99 3.65 2.92
CA GLU A 96 -27.69 2.69 3.80
C GLU A 96 -27.51 1.22 3.35
N SER A 97 -27.52 0.98 2.05
CA SER A 97 -27.31 -0.37 1.50
C SER A 97 -25.85 -0.83 1.76
N LEU A 98 -24.90 0.10 1.67
CA LEU A 98 -23.50 -0.17 2.01
C LEU A 98 -23.37 -0.53 3.50
N TYR A 99 -23.95 0.26 4.39
CA TYR A 99 -23.89 -0.01 5.84
C TYR A 99 -24.50 -1.34 6.22
N ARG A 100 -25.64 -1.70 5.63
CA ARG A 100 -26.23 -3.05 5.81
C ARG A 100 -25.28 -4.16 5.37
N SER A 101 -24.54 -3.95 4.27
CA SER A 101 -23.53 -4.92 3.82
C SER A 101 -22.36 -5.01 4.81
N VAL A 102 -21.93 -3.87 5.37
CA VAL A 102 -20.88 -3.82 6.39
C VAL A 102 -21.32 -4.55 7.66
N HIS A 103 -22.53 -4.30 8.15
CA HIS A 103 -23.09 -5.04 9.30
C HIS A 103 -23.08 -6.56 9.08
N LYS A 104 -23.47 -7.00 7.90
CA LYS A 104 -23.43 -8.41 7.54
C LYS A 104 -22.01 -8.98 7.59
N GLN A 105 -21.01 -8.25 7.05
CA GLN A 105 -19.62 -8.72 7.08
C GLN A 105 -19.08 -8.81 8.51
N ILE A 106 -19.41 -7.86 9.36
CA ILE A 106 -19.02 -7.86 10.78
C ILE A 106 -19.69 -9.01 11.53
N ALA A 107 -20.98 -9.25 11.28
CA ALA A 107 -21.73 -10.38 11.88
C ALA A 107 -21.15 -11.75 11.45
N GLU A 108 -20.54 -11.84 10.27
CA GLU A 108 -19.83 -13.02 9.79
C GLU A 108 -18.38 -13.13 10.36
N GLY A 109 -18.00 -12.25 11.29
CA GLY A 109 -16.67 -12.23 11.94
C GLY A 109 -15.56 -11.61 11.10
N ARG A 110 -15.90 -10.83 10.08
CA ARG A 110 -14.91 -10.11 9.24
C ARG A 110 -14.66 -8.71 9.77
N GLN A 111 -13.50 -8.19 9.45
CA GLN A 111 -13.13 -6.81 9.75
C GLN A 111 -13.27 -5.93 8.51
N VAL A 112 -13.44 -4.63 8.70
CA VAL A 112 -13.73 -3.66 7.65
C VAL A 112 -12.75 -2.50 7.68
N TYR A 113 -12.18 -2.17 6.51
CA TYR A 113 -11.45 -0.92 6.29
C TYR A 113 -12.35 0.10 5.61
N ILE A 114 -12.37 1.32 6.15
CA ILE A 114 -13.00 2.48 5.51
C ILE A 114 -11.90 3.50 5.22
N VAL A 115 -11.62 3.72 3.96
CA VAL A 115 -10.53 4.61 3.54
C VAL A 115 -11.09 5.89 2.95
N TYR A 116 -10.75 7.01 3.57
CA TYR A 116 -11.03 8.35 3.05
C TYR A 116 -9.85 8.80 2.17
N PRO A 117 -10.07 9.10 0.89
CA PRO A 117 -8.99 9.57 0.03
C PRO A 117 -8.52 10.95 0.48
N LEU A 118 -7.20 11.18 0.42
CA LEU A 118 -6.63 12.51 0.59
C LEU A 118 -6.91 13.33 -0.68
N ILE A 119 -7.65 14.43 -0.53
CA ILE A 119 -7.84 15.40 -1.61
C ILE A 119 -6.70 16.41 -1.49
N LYS A 120 -5.85 16.53 -2.52
CA LYS A 120 -4.59 17.31 -2.49
C LYS A 120 -4.70 18.80 -2.15
N GLU A 121 -5.90 19.34 -1.98
CA GLU A 121 -6.12 20.78 -1.80
C GLU A 121 -5.84 21.33 -0.40
N SER A 122 -5.95 20.53 0.65
CA SER A 122 -5.59 20.94 2.02
C SER A 122 -5.54 19.76 3.00
N GLU A 123 -4.39 19.50 3.57
CA GLU A 123 -4.21 18.49 4.63
C GLU A 123 -5.11 18.72 5.87
N LYS A 124 -5.52 19.97 6.13
CA LYS A 124 -6.43 20.29 7.24
C LYS A 124 -7.86 19.85 6.92
N ILE A 125 -8.29 20.01 5.68
CA ILE A 125 -9.62 19.59 5.22
C ILE A 125 -9.71 18.06 5.26
N ASP A 126 -8.68 17.37 4.82
CA ASP A 126 -8.63 15.91 4.80
C ASP A 126 -8.74 15.30 6.20
N LEU A 127 -8.07 15.89 7.20
CA LEU A 127 -8.19 15.46 8.60
C LEU A 127 -9.58 15.72 9.15
N LYS A 128 -10.19 16.89 8.82
CA LYS A 128 -11.54 17.20 9.23
C LYS A 128 -12.55 16.21 8.66
N ASN A 129 -12.43 15.90 7.37
CA ASN A 129 -13.27 14.90 6.70
C ASN A 129 -13.10 13.50 7.31
N LEU A 130 -11.88 13.12 7.68
CA LEU A 130 -11.63 11.86 8.39
C LEU A 130 -12.29 11.85 9.76
N GLU A 131 -12.16 12.92 10.56
CA GLU A 131 -12.76 13.01 11.90
C GLU A 131 -14.30 12.98 11.84
N GLU A 132 -14.89 13.74 10.93
CA GLU A 132 -16.35 13.72 10.70
C GLU A 132 -16.81 12.33 10.25
N GLY A 133 -16.10 11.71 9.32
CA GLY A 133 -16.39 10.35 8.87
C GLY A 133 -16.22 9.31 9.97
N TYR A 134 -15.18 9.43 10.80
CA TYR A 134 -14.98 8.56 11.95
C TYR A 134 -16.15 8.63 12.94
N LEU A 135 -16.61 9.86 13.28
CA LEU A 135 -17.74 10.05 14.18
C LEU A 135 -19.02 9.45 13.60
N GLN A 136 -19.29 9.67 12.31
CA GLN A 136 -20.45 9.07 11.63
C GLN A 136 -20.41 7.55 11.67
N ILE A 137 -19.26 6.95 11.50
CA ILE A 137 -19.12 5.47 11.59
C ILE A 137 -19.33 4.98 13.02
N CYS A 138 -18.83 5.70 14.03
CA CYS A 138 -19.10 5.34 15.42
C CYS A 138 -20.59 5.43 15.78
N GLU A 139 -21.32 6.41 15.24
CA GLU A 139 -22.76 6.56 15.44
C GLU A 139 -23.55 5.44 14.72
N GLU A 140 -23.16 5.08 13.51
CA GLU A 140 -23.81 4.03 12.71
C GLU A 140 -23.55 2.61 13.27
N PHE A 141 -22.38 2.39 13.88
CA PHE A 141 -21.96 1.08 14.41
C PHE A 141 -21.66 1.17 15.93
N PRO A 142 -22.67 1.46 16.77
CA PRO A 142 -22.45 1.69 18.21
C PRO A 142 -21.95 0.46 18.95
N ASP A 143 -22.25 -0.74 18.45
CA ASP A 143 -21.83 -2.02 19.04
C ASP A 143 -20.43 -2.46 18.58
N CYS A 144 -19.79 -1.69 17.68
CA CYS A 144 -18.48 -2.02 17.13
C CYS A 144 -17.40 -1.11 17.70
N LYS A 145 -16.24 -1.68 17.99
CA LYS A 145 -15.06 -0.88 18.29
C LYS A 145 -14.45 -0.39 16.98
N VAL A 146 -14.41 0.93 16.82
CA VAL A 146 -13.84 1.60 15.66
C VAL A 146 -12.50 2.19 16.03
N CYS A 147 -11.45 1.88 15.27
CA CYS A 147 -10.15 2.52 15.38
C CYS A 147 -9.90 3.46 14.18
N LYS A 148 -9.02 4.43 14.35
CA LYS A 148 -8.65 5.35 13.26
C LYS A 148 -7.15 5.47 13.09
N VAL A 149 -6.70 5.61 11.84
CA VAL A 149 -5.29 5.75 11.50
C VAL A 149 -5.09 6.79 10.41
N HIS A 150 -4.17 7.73 10.63
CA HIS A 150 -3.80 8.74 9.64
C HIS A 150 -2.33 9.17 9.77
N GLY A 151 -1.79 9.82 8.72
CA GLY A 151 -0.37 10.14 8.60
C GLY A 151 0.21 11.08 9.67
N LYS A 152 -0.64 11.89 10.33
CA LYS A 152 -0.18 12.85 11.37
C LYS A 152 -0.13 12.25 12.78
N MET A 153 -0.56 11.00 12.95
CA MET A 153 -0.44 10.33 14.24
C MET A 153 1.03 10.06 14.58
N LYS A 154 1.36 10.12 15.86
CA LYS A 154 2.66 9.68 16.35
C LYS A 154 2.81 8.17 16.14
N PRO A 155 4.03 7.68 15.86
CA PRO A 155 4.24 6.25 15.60
C PRO A 155 3.64 5.32 16.65
N ALA A 156 3.88 5.58 17.94
CA ALA A 156 3.34 4.77 19.03
C ALA A 156 1.79 4.75 19.10
N GLU A 157 1.15 5.87 18.76
CA GLU A 157 -0.31 5.97 18.71
C GLU A 157 -0.86 5.18 17.52
N LYS A 158 -0.20 5.31 16.36
CA LYS A 158 -0.53 4.55 15.15
C LYS A 158 -0.41 3.05 15.40
N ASP A 159 0.69 2.62 16.01
CA ASP A 159 0.92 1.21 16.35
C ASP A 159 -0.14 0.68 17.31
N GLY A 160 -0.55 1.48 18.31
CA GLY A 160 -1.62 1.13 19.23
C GLY A 160 -2.97 0.92 18.53
N GLN A 161 -3.35 1.81 17.62
CA GLN A 161 -4.58 1.67 16.83
C GLN A 161 -4.52 0.45 15.87
N MET A 162 -3.37 0.22 15.25
CA MET A 162 -3.14 -0.96 14.41
C MET A 162 -3.27 -2.25 15.20
N GLN A 163 -2.72 -2.31 16.44
CA GLN A 163 -2.83 -3.49 17.30
C GLN A 163 -4.27 -3.82 17.66
N LEU A 164 -5.12 -2.83 17.95
CA LEU A 164 -6.55 -3.05 18.19
C LEU A 164 -7.26 -3.72 17.00
N PHE A 165 -6.83 -3.37 15.80
CA PHE A 165 -7.40 -3.97 14.59
C PHE A 165 -6.83 -5.37 14.34
N VAL A 166 -5.52 -5.54 14.40
CA VAL A 166 -4.86 -6.84 14.18
C VAL A 166 -5.29 -7.89 15.20
N SER A 167 -5.50 -7.49 16.46
CA SER A 167 -6.00 -8.40 17.52
C SER A 167 -7.46 -8.78 17.38
N GLY A 168 -8.21 -8.13 16.48
CA GLY A 168 -9.67 -8.34 16.33
C GLY A 168 -10.51 -7.60 17.35
N GLU A 169 -9.90 -6.81 18.26
CA GLU A 169 -10.66 -5.98 19.20
C GLU A 169 -11.47 -4.90 18.50
N ALA A 170 -10.91 -4.27 17.46
CA ALA A 170 -11.63 -3.33 16.62
C ALA A 170 -12.13 -4.03 15.35
N GLN A 171 -13.43 -3.92 15.06
CA GLN A 171 -14.07 -4.50 13.89
C GLN A 171 -13.95 -3.59 12.67
N ILE A 172 -13.84 -2.28 12.89
CA ILE A 172 -13.76 -1.29 11.82
C ILE A 172 -12.52 -0.43 12.01
N MET A 173 -11.76 -0.22 10.94
CA MET A 173 -10.69 0.75 10.88
C MET A 173 -11.02 1.85 9.88
N VAL A 174 -11.02 3.10 10.35
CA VAL A 174 -11.18 4.30 9.52
C VAL A 174 -9.80 4.91 9.28
N ALA A 175 -9.42 5.11 8.04
CA ALA A 175 -8.08 5.58 7.71
C ALA A 175 -8.05 6.55 6.53
N THR A 176 -6.95 7.29 6.42
CA THR A 176 -6.55 7.91 5.15
C THR A 176 -5.71 6.95 4.33
N THR A 177 -5.29 7.32 3.12
CA THR A 177 -4.49 6.51 2.18
C THR A 177 -3.09 6.12 2.70
N VAL A 178 -2.82 6.27 4.00
CA VAL A 178 -1.54 5.93 4.64
C VAL A 178 -1.37 4.43 4.86
N ILE A 179 -2.46 3.66 4.75
CA ILE A 179 -2.41 2.20 4.89
C ILE A 179 -2.17 1.62 3.50
N GLU A 180 -0.93 1.49 3.14
CA GLU A 180 -0.50 0.67 2.02
C GLU A 180 -0.24 -0.72 2.56
N VAL A 181 -1.16 -1.62 2.29
CA VAL A 181 -1.08 -3.07 2.48
C VAL A 181 -0.51 -3.51 3.84
N GLY A 182 -1.36 -4.09 4.64
CA GLY A 182 -0.93 -4.83 5.83
C GLY A 182 -0.41 -6.20 5.46
#